data_c6531a068db39fbfa032feef00ec602f
#
_entry.id   c6531a068db39fbfa032feef00ec602f
#
_cell.length_a   1.000
_cell.length_b   1.000
_cell.length_c   1.000
_cell.angle_alpha   90.00
_cell.angle_beta   90.00
_cell.angle_gamma   90.00
#
_symmetry.space_group_name_H-M   'P 1'
#
loop_
_entity.id
_entity.type
_entity.pdbx_description
1 polymer ?
#
loop_
_entity_poly.entity_id
_entity_poly.type
_entity_poly.pdbx_seq_one_letter_code
_entity_poly.pdbx_strand_id
1 'polypeptide(L)'
;MDFRLSTGSNLPREALGKLLYDIICDVLVMELSFDEIEVKDWSDSRHISIGFTYFSISINLDDEDDYIERYRKLNLETYGVDTNVDINIQFIARTFDIGWLKLLEVIGKLLRLNDQDLVVEDDSSYPLLKRIKGCLFINSNLDEFQTECMGKEKLELLNYPYLEKDFLKDNGHEK
;
A
#
# COMPACT_ATOMS: atom_id res chain seq x y z
N MET A 1 11.01 9.24 -3.56
CA MET A 1 9.54 9.42 -3.50
C MET A 1 9.00 8.18 -2.83
N ASP A 2 8.32 8.37 -1.73
CA ASP A 2 7.91 7.30 -0.84
C ASP A 2 6.38 7.25 -0.79
N PHE A 3 5.85 6.05 -0.74
CA PHE A 3 4.42 5.79 -0.56
C PHE A 3 4.24 4.81 0.58
N ARG A 4 3.06 4.82 1.16
CA ARG A 4 2.68 3.88 2.20
C ARG A 4 1.45 3.08 1.75
N LEU A 5 1.52 1.77 1.90
CA LEU A 5 0.40 0.87 1.75
C LEU A 5 0.11 0.24 3.10
N SER A 6 -0.96 0.66 3.76
CA SER A 6 -1.43 0.02 4.98
C SER A 6 -2.56 -0.95 4.65
N THR A 7 -2.53 -2.15 5.19
CA THR A 7 -3.53 -3.19 4.92
C THR A 7 -3.84 -4.02 6.17
N GLY A 8 -5.04 -4.59 6.22
CA GLY A 8 -5.36 -5.66 7.15
C GLY A 8 -4.72 -6.97 6.67
N SER A 9 -4.18 -7.77 7.59
CA SER A 9 -3.70 -9.11 7.30
C SER A 9 -3.73 -10.00 8.52
N ASN A 10 -4.17 -11.25 8.33
CA ASN A 10 -4.09 -12.31 9.32
C ASN A 10 -2.88 -13.24 9.10
N LEU A 11 -2.05 -12.94 8.08
CA LEU A 11 -0.85 -13.71 7.78
C LEU A 11 0.29 -13.28 8.73
N PRO A 12 1.14 -14.21 9.16
CA PRO A 12 2.44 -13.85 9.73
C PRO A 12 3.22 -12.95 8.78
N ARG A 13 4.04 -12.04 9.31
CA ARG A 13 4.74 -11.01 8.51
C ARG A 13 5.63 -11.61 7.42
N GLU A 14 6.33 -12.71 7.72
CA GLU A 14 7.17 -13.41 6.74
C GLU A 14 6.32 -14.02 5.60
N ALA A 15 5.16 -14.58 5.93
CA ALA A 15 4.24 -15.12 4.93
C ALA A 15 3.63 -14.02 4.05
N LEU A 16 3.32 -12.85 4.64
CA LEU A 16 2.87 -11.68 3.89
C LEU A 16 3.98 -11.15 2.98
N GLY A 17 5.22 -11.06 3.49
CA GLY A 17 6.39 -10.66 2.70
C GLY A 17 6.59 -11.56 1.49
N LYS A 18 6.47 -12.89 1.68
CA LYS A 18 6.55 -13.87 0.59
C LYS A 18 5.41 -13.68 -0.42
N LEU A 19 4.18 -13.48 0.03
CA LEU A 19 3.03 -13.22 -0.83
C LEU A 19 3.23 -11.98 -1.70
N LEU A 20 3.67 -10.88 -1.10
CA LEU A 20 3.97 -9.64 -1.82
C LEU A 20 5.08 -9.83 -2.83
N TYR A 21 6.16 -10.53 -2.45
CA TYR A 21 7.24 -10.87 -3.34
C TYR A 21 6.74 -11.65 -4.57
N ASP A 22 5.97 -12.71 -4.36
CA ASP A 22 5.42 -13.54 -5.44
C ASP A 22 4.52 -12.71 -6.39
N ILE A 23 3.67 -11.83 -5.83
CA ILE A 23 2.81 -10.93 -6.61
C ILE A 23 3.63 -9.94 -7.44
N ILE A 24 4.65 -9.32 -6.83
CA ILE A 24 5.48 -8.33 -7.51
C ILE A 24 6.32 -8.98 -8.60
N CYS A 25 6.92 -10.15 -8.35
CA CYS A 25 7.67 -10.90 -9.35
C CYS A 25 6.79 -11.26 -10.55
N ASP A 26 5.56 -11.68 -10.32
CA ASP A 26 4.60 -11.99 -11.38
C ASP A 26 4.23 -10.74 -12.22
N VAL A 27 4.02 -9.58 -11.57
CA VAL A 27 3.73 -8.32 -12.26
C VAL A 27 4.94 -7.80 -13.05
N LEU A 28 6.15 -7.93 -12.48
CA LEU A 28 7.38 -7.48 -13.13
C LEU A 28 7.94 -8.49 -14.13
N VAL A 29 7.35 -9.69 -14.21
CA VAL A 29 7.85 -10.81 -15.03
C VAL A 29 9.32 -11.11 -14.70
N MET A 30 9.65 -11.16 -13.40
CA MET A 30 10.99 -11.41 -12.89
C MET A 30 11.08 -12.81 -12.31
N GLU A 31 12.11 -13.56 -12.70
CA GLU A 31 12.54 -14.78 -12.01
C GLU A 31 13.64 -14.43 -11.02
N LEU A 32 13.26 -13.94 -9.83
CA LEU A 32 14.20 -13.74 -8.73
C LEU A 32 14.17 -14.96 -7.79
N SER A 33 15.30 -15.32 -7.24
CA SER A 33 15.35 -16.33 -6.19
C SER A 33 14.89 -15.73 -4.86
N PHE A 34 14.19 -16.52 -4.05
CA PHE A 34 13.72 -16.10 -2.73
C PHE A 34 14.88 -15.70 -1.78
N ASP A 35 16.10 -16.09 -2.09
CA ASP A 35 17.32 -15.77 -1.33
C ASP A 35 17.71 -14.27 -1.40
N GLU A 36 17.03 -13.49 -2.22
CA GLU A 36 17.23 -12.03 -2.34
C GLU A 36 16.37 -11.20 -1.36
N ILE A 37 15.56 -11.87 -0.53
CA ILE A 37 14.83 -11.18 0.55
C ILE A 37 15.82 -10.89 1.68
N GLU A 38 16.07 -9.63 1.89
CA GLU A 38 16.98 -9.16 2.91
C GLU A 38 16.20 -8.81 4.18
N VAL A 39 16.47 -9.54 5.28
CA VAL A 39 16.00 -9.16 6.61
C VAL A 39 17.03 -8.20 7.18
N LYS A 40 16.62 -6.96 7.44
CA LYS A 40 17.46 -5.91 8.01
C LYS A 40 17.08 -5.67 9.47
N ASP A 41 18.08 -5.72 10.35
CA ASP A 41 17.97 -5.21 11.71
C ASP A 41 18.40 -3.74 11.71
N TRP A 42 17.46 -2.84 12.01
CA TRP A 42 17.74 -1.44 12.27
C TRP A 42 17.65 -1.23 13.78
N SER A 43 18.42 -0.33 14.32
CA SER A 43 18.75 -0.17 15.75
C SER A 43 17.70 -0.60 16.79
N ASP A 44 16.41 -0.57 16.47
CA ASP A 44 15.31 -0.93 17.37
C ASP A 44 14.16 -1.71 16.68
N SER A 45 14.31 -2.13 15.41
CA SER A 45 13.25 -2.86 14.72
C SER A 45 13.79 -3.75 13.58
N ARG A 46 13.12 -4.87 13.36
CA ARG A 46 13.42 -5.81 12.27
C ARG A 46 12.47 -5.55 11.11
N HIS A 47 13.02 -5.48 9.91
CA HIS A 47 12.27 -5.28 8.68
C HIS A 47 12.60 -6.33 7.64
N ILE A 48 11.58 -6.78 6.90
CA ILE A 48 11.81 -7.39 5.58
C ILE A 48 11.96 -6.23 4.60
N SER A 49 13.08 -6.20 3.87
CA SER A 49 13.32 -5.23 2.80
C SER A 49 13.59 -5.98 1.50
N ILE A 50 12.82 -5.69 0.46
CA ILE A 50 12.93 -6.35 -0.84
C ILE A 50 13.10 -5.27 -1.91
N GLY A 51 14.22 -5.31 -2.63
CA GLY A 51 14.50 -4.42 -3.76
C GLY A 51 14.02 -5.01 -5.08
N PHE A 52 13.35 -4.20 -5.88
CA PHE A 52 12.92 -4.53 -7.24
C PHE A 52 13.46 -3.51 -8.24
N THR A 53 13.22 -3.74 -9.54
CA THR A 53 13.75 -2.89 -10.62
C THR A 53 13.31 -1.42 -10.52
N TYR A 54 12.10 -1.15 -10.04
CA TYR A 54 11.49 0.20 -10.05
C TYR A 54 11.27 0.78 -8.66
N PHE A 55 11.16 -0.07 -7.65
CA PHE A 55 10.90 0.31 -6.27
C PHE A 55 11.40 -0.76 -5.31
N SER A 56 11.50 -0.41 -4.05
CA SER A 56 11.67 -1.37 -2.94
C SER A 56 10.46 -1.32 -2.03
N ILE A 57 10.20 -2.43 -1.34
CA ILE A 57 9.22 -2.50 -0.25
C ILE A 57 9.93 -2.82 1.07
N SER A 58 9.38 -2.31 2.15
CA SER A 58 9.83 -2.62 3.51
C SER A 58 8.63 -2.86 4.42
N ILE A 59 8.65 -3.99 5.15
CA ILE A 59 7.59 -4.41 6.08
C ILE A 59 8.21 -4.54 7.46
N ASN A 60 7.62 -3.89 8.46
CA ASN A 60 8.02 -4.06 9.85
C ASN A 60 7.66 -5.46 10.35
N LEU A 61 8.64 -6.16 10.94
CA LEU A 61 8.46 -7.51 11.53
C LEU A 61 8.19 -7.47 13.03
N ASP A 62 8.54 -6.38 13.70
CA ASP A 62 8.36 -6.25 15.12
C ASP A 62 6.91 -5.90 15.44
N ASP A 63 6.21 -6.87 15.98
CA ASP A 63 4.87 -6.73 16.53
C ASP A 63 4.99 -6.26 17.99
N GLU A 64 5.47 -5.01 18.23
CA GLU A 64 5.21 -4.36 19.49
C GLU A 64 3.72 -4.02 19.54
N ASP A 65 2.97 -4.77 20.32
CA ASP A 65 1.50 -4.70 20.42
C ASP A 65 0.98 -3.27 20.56
N ASP A 66 1.64 -2.43 21.34
CA ASP A 66 1.27 -1.03 21.54
C ASP A 66 1.40 -0.15 20.28
N TYR A 67 2.37 -0.44 19.41
CA TYR A 67 2.58 0.34 18.18
C TYR A 67 1.52 -0.01 17.14
N ILE A 68 1.25 -1.28 16.95
CA ILE A 68 0.25 -1.79 16.02
C ILE A 68 -1.14 -1.30 16.40
N GLU A 69 -1.50 -1.41 17.68
CA GLU A 69 -2.79 -0.94 18.17
C GLU A 69 -2.98 0.58 18.00
N ARG A 70 -1.92 1.38 18.25
CA ARG A 70 -1.98 2.84 17.99
C ARG A 70 -2.16 3.15 16.51
N TYR A 71 -1.43 2.45 15.64
CA TYR A 71 -1.51 2.66 14.19
C TYR A 71 -2.87 2.23 13.63
N ARG A 72 -3.34 1.08 14.07
CA ARG A 72 -4.67 0.57 13.74
C ARG A 72 -5.76 1.55 14.15
N LYS A 73 -5.68 2.07 15.37
CA LYS A 73 -6.62 3.07 15.88
C LYS A 73 -6.56 4.36 15.05
N LEU A 74 -5.35 4.84 14.74
CA LEU A 74 -5.16 6.04 13.93
C LEU A 74 -5.76 5.87 12.53
N ASN A 75 -5.49 4.77 11.84
CA ASN A 75 -6.03 4.49 10.51
C ASN A 75 -7.56 4.36 10.54
N LEU A 76 -8.10 3.74 11.59
CA LEU A 76 -9.55 3.63 11.76
C LEU A 76 -10.20 5.01 12.00
N GLU A 77 -9.62 5.84 12.85
CA GLU A 77 -10.13 7.19 13.17
C GLU A 77 -9.95 8.16 12.00
N THR A 78 -8.82 8.07 11.26
CA THR A 78 -8.48 9.02 10.20
C THR A 78 -9.13 8.64 8.87
N TYR A 79 -9.10 7.37 8.51
CA TYR A 79 -9.51 6.90 7.17
C TYR A 79 -10.72 5.96 7.19
N GLY A 80 -11.15 5.50 8.37
CA GLY A 80 -12.21 4.50 8.53
C GLY A 80 -11.78 3.10 8.07
N VAL A 81 -10.47 2.80 8.03
CA VAL A 81 -9.92 1.51 7.59
C VAL A 81 -9.30 0.77 8.77
N ASP A 82 -9.55 -0.53 8.85
CA ASP A 82 -8.97 -1.42 9.86
C ASP A 82 -7.73 -2.11 9.29
N THR A 83 -6.55 -1.52 9.54
CA THR A 83 -5.26 -2.01 9.04
C THR A 83 -4.33 -2.33 10.20
N ASN A 84 -3.55 -3.40 10.06
CA ASN A 84 -2.57 -3.84 11.05
C ASN A 84 -1.18 -4.10 10.47
N VAL A 85 -0.96 -3.74 9.21
CA VAL A 85 0.33 -3.85 8.53
C VAL A 85 0.61 -2.60 7.75
N ASP A 86 1.82 -2.07 7.89
CA ASP A 86 2.35 -0.99 7.08
C ASP A 86 3.47 -1.49 6.17
N ILE A 87 3.37 -1.12 4.91
CA ILE A 87 4.35 -1.41 3.87
C ILE A 87 4.84 -0.08 3.32
N ASN A 88 6.11 0.23 3.58
CA ASN A 88 6.75 1.38 2.95
C ASN A 88 7.22 1.00 1.56
N ILE A 89 6.96 1.87 0.59
CA ILE A 89 7.30 1.68 -0.82
C ILE A 89 8.15 2.86 -1.26
N GLN A 90 9.41 2.60 -1.62
CA GLN A 90 10.35 3.62 -2.06
C GLN A 90 10.64 3.45 -3.55
N PHE A 91 10.28 4.45 -4.35
CA PHE A 91 10.51 4.44 -5.80
C PHE A 91 11.89 4.97 -6.18
N ILE A 92 12.43 4.41 -7.26
CA ILE A 92 13.57 4.97 -7.97
C ILE A 92 13.07 6.15 -8.83
N ALA A 93 13.45 7.38 -8.49
CA ALA A 93 12.87 8.60 -9.05
C ALA A 93 12.84 8.62 -10.60
N ARG A 94 13.92 8.20 -11.26
CA ARG A 94 14.02 8.21 -12.73
C ARG A 94 13.10 7.20 -13.45
N THR A 95 12.53 6.26 -12.73
CA THR A 95 11.65 5.21 -13.28
C THR A 95 10.29 5.21 -12.61
N PHE A 96 9.96 6.29 -11.90
CA PHE A 96 8.72 6.42 -11.13
C PHE A 96 7.47 6.11 -11.96
N ASP A 97 7.35 6.70 -13.15
CA ASP A 97 6.17 6.53 -14.00
C ASP A 97 5.88 5.06 -14.30
N ILE A 98 6.93 4.29 -14.65
CA ILE A 98 6.79 2.85 -14.90
C ILE A 98 6.51 2.11 -13.60
N GLY A 99 7.25 2.43 -12.54
CA GLY A 99 7.10 1.81 -11.24
C GLY A 99 5.72 2.00 -10.65
N TRP A 100 5.14 3.18 -10.80
CA TRP A 100 3.79 3.50 -10.35
C TRP A 100 2.72 2.62 -11.04
N LEU A 101 2.81 2.48 -12.37
CA LEU A 101 1.91 1.60 -13.12
C LEU A 101 2.01 0.16 -12.62
N LYS A 102 3.22 -0.33 -12.36
CA LYS A 102 3.45 -1.67 -11.81
C LYS A 102 2.92 -1.82 -10.38
N LEU A 103 3.05 -0.79 -9.56
CA LEU A 103 2.46 -0.81 -8.22
C LEU A 103 0.93 -0.88 -8.28
N LEU A 104 0.28 -0.16 -9.17
CA LEU A 104 -1.18 -0.26 -9.35
C LEU A 104 -1.62 -1.68 -9.76
N GLU A 105 -0.87 -2.37 -10.64
CA GLU A 105 -1.12 -3.76 -10.97
C GLU A 105 -0.98 -4.67 -9.73
N VAL A 106 0.05 -4.46 -8.89
CA VAL A 106 0.26 -5.18 -7.62
C VAL A 106 -0.90 -4.95 -6.66
N ILE A 107 -1.29 -3.69 -6.44
CA ILE A 107 -2.44 -3.34 -5.61
C ILE A 107 -3.71 -4.02 -6.12
N GLY A 108 -3.95 -3.98 -7.42
CA GLY A 108 -5.09 -4.65 -8.04
C GLY A 108 -5.12 -6.16 -7.79
N LYS A 109 -3.97 -6.83 -7.80
CA LYS A 109 -3.88 -8.25 -7.42
C LYS A 109 -4.18 -8.48 -5.94
N LEU A 110 -3.64 -7.63 -5.05
CA LEU A 110 -3.94 -7.68 -3.62
C LEU A 110 -5.44 -7.50 -3.34
N LEU A 111 -6.07 -6.55 -4.01
CA LEU A 111 -7.51 -6.28 -3.87
C LEU A 111 -8.38 -7.50 -4.24
N ARG A 112 -7.94 -8.32 -5.21
CA ARG A 112 -8.67 -9.53 -5.63
C ARG A 112 -8.40 -10.76 -4.78
N LEU A 113 -7.31 -10.77 -3.99
CA LEU A 113 -6.93 -11.92 -3.17
C LEU A 113 -7.66 -11.99 -1.83
N ASN A 114 -8.11 -10.86 -1.30
CA ASN A 114 -8.78 -10.79 -0.01
C ASN A 114 -9.72 -9.57 0.05
N ASP A 115 -10.54 -9.52 1.10
CA ASP A 115 -11.48 -8.42 1.38
C ASP A 115 -11.01 -7.50 2.53
N GLN A 116 -9.73 -7.59 2.91
CA GLN A 116 -9.18 -6.77 3.99
C GLN A 116 -9.18 -5.29 3.64
N ASP A 117 -9.36 -4.44 4.62
CA ASP A 117 -9.26 -3.00 4.45
C ASP A 117 -7.84 -2.61 4.03
N LEU A 118 -7.73 -1.52 3.27
CA LEU A 118 -6.48 -1.04 2.70
C LEU A 118 -6.53 0.47 2.49
N VAL A 119 -5.41 1.16 2.70
CA VAL A 119 -5.22 2.55 2.29
C VAL A 119 -3.84 2.73 1.65
N VAL A 120 -3.78 3.54 0.60
CA VAL A 120 -2.52 3.97 -0.05
C VAL A 120 -2.40 5.47 0.12
N GLU A 121 -1.26 5.89 0.66
CA GLU A 121 -0.91 7.28 0.91
C GLU A 121 0.37 7.64 0.15
N ASP A 122 0.50 8.90 -0.21
CA ASP A 122 1.74 9.46 -0.73
C ASP A 122 2.72 9.83 0.40
N ASP A 123 3.86 10.44 0.04
CA ASP A 123 4.91 10.85 0.98
C ASP A 123 4.48 11.98 1.95
N SER A 124 3.39 12.67 1.65
CA SER A 124 2.78 13.65 2.55
C SER A 124 1.76 13.03 3.51
N SER A 125 1.61 11.71 3.49
CA SER A 125 0.56 10.98 4.20
C SER A 125 -0.85 11.35 3.74
N TYR A 126 -0.99 11.72 2.45
CA TYR A 126 -2.29 12.04 1.87
C TYR A 126 -2.88 10.80 1.19
N PRO A 127 -4.12 10.42 1.54
CA PRO A 127 -4.71 9.18 1.04
C PRO A 127 -5.16 9.33 -0.41
N LEU A 128 -4.64 8.47 -1.27
CA LEU A 128 -4.98 8.41 -2.71
C LEU A 128 -6.16 7.48 -2.98
N LEU A 129 -6.17 6.33 -2.32
CA LEU A 129 -7.25 5.36 -2.41
C LEU A 129 -7.40 4.61 -1.07
N LYS A 130 -8.60 4.11 -0.81
CA LYS A 130 -8.88 3.25 0.34
C LYS A 130 -9.94 2.21 0.00
N ARG A 131 -9.82 1.01 0.58
CA ARG A 131 -10.85 -0.02 0.57
C ARG A 131 -11.41 -0.20 1.97
N ILE A 132 -12.72 -0.15 2.09
CA ILE A 132 -13.46 -0.37 3.32
C ILE A 132 -14.53 -1.43 3.05
N LYS A 133 -14.48 -2.53 3.80
CA LYS A 133 -15.46 -3.63 3.69
C LYS A 133 -15.67 -4.10 2.24
N GLY A 134 -14.59 -4.27 1.51
CA GLY A 134 -14.58 -4.72 0.12
C GLY A 134 -14.91 -3.65 -0.94
N CYS A 135 -15.33 -2.44 -0.55
CA CYS A 135 -15.58 -1.34 -1.48
C CYS A 135 -14.33 -0.46 -1.64
N LEU A 136 -13.84 -0.31 -2.87
CA LEU A 136 -12.71 0.56 -3.20
C LEU A 136 -13.19 1.98 -3.50
N PHE A 137 -12.55 2.95 -2.88
CA PHE A 137 -12.78 4.37 -3.09
C PHE A 137 -11.48 5.03 -3.56
N ILE A 138 -11.60 5.88 -4.59
CA ILE A 138 -10.52 6.75 -5.08
C ILE A 138 -10.80 8.16 -4.59
N ASN A 139 -9.79 8.82 -4.04
CA ASN A 139 -9.93 10.19 -3.59
C ASN A 139 -10.13 11.13 -4.79
N SER A 140 -11.20 11.92 -4.79
CA SER A 140 -11.48 12.92 -5.83
C SER A 140 -10.92 14.31 -5.50
N ASN A 141 -10.36 14.49 -4.29
CA ASN A 141 -9.74 15.74 -3.86
C ASN A 141 -8.22 15.58 -3.87
N LEU A 142 -7.63 15.68 -5.04
CA LEU A 142 -6.22 15.45 -5.32
C LEU A 142 -5.59 16.71 -5.90
N ASP A 143 -4.30 16.93 -5.63
CA ASP A 143 -3.51 17.96 -6.32
C ASP A 143 -3.17 17.55 -7.77
N GLU A 144 -2.43 18.37 -8.49
CA GLU A 144 -2.09 18.14 -9.90
C GLU A 144 -1.28 16.85 -10.09
N PHE A 145 -0.24 16.65 -9.26
CA PHE A 145 0.60 15.45 -9.33
C PHE A 145 -0.17 14.18 -8.96
N GLN A 146 -0.92 14.22 -7.87
CA GLN A 146 -1.76 13.11 -7.42
C GLN A 146 -2.83 12.75 -8.46
N THR A 147 -3.44 13.77 -9.08
CA THR A 147 -4.43 13.59 -10.17
C THR A 147 -3.78 12.90 -11.38
N GLU A 148 -2.55 13.26 -11.72
CA GLU A 148 -1.82 12.58 -12.77
C GLU A 148 -1.53 11.11 -12.40
N CYS A 149 -1.12 10.84 -11.16
CA CYS A 149 -0.90 9.48 -10.66
C CYS A 149 -2.18 8.62 -10.67
N MET A 150 -3.32 9.22 -10.38
CA MET A 150 -4.62 8.56 -10.25
C MET A 150 -5.51 8.73 -11.50
N GLY A 151 -4.92 9.05 -12.65
CA GLY A 151 -5.66 9.20 -13.91
C GLY A 151 -6.42 7.91 -14.28
N LYS A 152 -7.60 8.08 -14.90
CA LYS A 152 -8.54 6.98 -15.19
C LYS A 152 -7.88 5.81 -15.93
N GLU A 153 -7.03 6.09 -16.92
CA GLU A 153 -6.32 5.07 -17.68
C GLU A 153 -5.35 4.24 -16.80
N LYS A 154 -4.74 4.90 -15.80
CA LYS A 154 -3.86 4.24 -14.83
C LYS A 154 -4.68 3.40 -13.83
N LEU A 155 -5.84 3.90 -13.39
CA LEU A 155 -6.73 3.18 -12.48
C LEU A 155 -7.33 1.90 -13.09
N GLU A 156 -7.41 1.79 -14.42
CA GLU A 156 -7.80 0.56 -15.11
C GLU A 156 -6.85 -0.61 -14.78
N LEU A 157 -5.59 -0.34 -14.44
CA LEU A 157 -4.62 -1.35 -14.03
C LEU A 157 -4.96 -2.05 -12.70
N LEU A 158 -5.74 -1.41 -11.84
CA LEU A 158 -6.25 -2.05 -10.64
C LEU A 158 -7.14 -3.26 -10.98
N ASN A 159 -7.80 -3.23 -12.12
CA ASN A 159 -8.77 -4.27 -12.54
C ASN A 159 -9.72 -4.63 -11.38
N TYR A 160 -10.25 -3.62 -10.72
CA TYR A 160 -11.14 -3.69 -9.57
C TYR A 160 -12.15 -2.55 -9.62
N PRO A 161 -13.43 -2.78 -9.34
CA PRO A 161 -14.45 -1.73 -9.36
C PRO A 161 -14.19 -0.71 -8.25
N TYR A 162 -14.35 0.57 -8.55
CA TYR A 162 -14.15 1.65 -7.60
C TYR A 162 -15.22 2.73 -7.71
N LEU A 163 -15.33 3.53 -6.65
CA LEU A 163 -16.14 4.75 -6.59
C LEU A 163 -15.21 5.94 -6.29
N GLU A 164 -15.48 7.08 -6.88
CA GLU A 164 -14.79 8.32 -6.54
C GLU A 164 -15.48 8.99 -5.33
N LYS A 165 -14.67 9.47 -4.38
CA LYS A 165 -15.14 10.09 -3.16
C LYS A 165 -14.16 11.14 -2.65
N ASP A 166 -14.68 12.27 -2.19
CA ASP A 166 -13.88 13.30 -1.53
C ASP A 166 -13.64 12.90 -0.06
N PHE A 167 -12.42 12.48 0.26
CA PHE A 167 -12.08 11.98 1.60
C PHE A 167 -12.05 13.08 2.67
N LEU A 168 -11.92 14.35 2.30
CA LEU A 168 -11.99 15.46 3.27
C LEU A 168 -13.40 15.75 3.74
N LYS A 169 -14.39 15.53 2.88
CA LYS A 169 -15.80 15.77 3.23
C LYS A 169 -16.37 14.69 4.17
N ASP A 170 -15.80 13.49 4.15
CA ASP A 170 -16.21 12.40 5.04
C ASP A 170 -15.80 12.61 6.51
N ASN A 171 -14.75 13.41 6.76
CA ASN A 171 -14.30 13.76 8.11
C ASN A 171 -15.09 14.93 8.73
N GLY A 172 -16.09 15.43 8.02
CA GLY A 172 -17.01 16.44 8.53
C GLY A 172 -18.00 15.81 9.50
N HIS A 173 -17.82 16.06 10.77
CA HIS A 173 -18.82 15.84 11.80
C HIS A 173 -20.18 16.34 11.31
N GLU A 174 -21.11 15.43 11.02
CA GLU A 174 -22.51 15.78 11.18
C GLU A 174 -22.71 16.19 12.64
N LYS A 175 -22.84 17.48 12.85
CA LYS A 175 -23.27 18.07 14.11
C LYS A 175 -24.76 17.89 14.28
#